data_cbf540d45e8c0857542bd4fb32c2074d
#
_entry.id   cbf540d45e8c0857542bd4fb32c2074d
#
_cell.length_a   1.000
_cell.length_b   1.000
_cell.length_c   1.000
_cell.angle_alpha   90.00
_cell.angle_beta   90.00
_cell.angle_gamma   90.00
#
_symmetry.space_group_name_H-M   'P 1'
#
loop_
_entity.id
_entity.type
_entity.pdbx_description
1 polymer ?
#
loop_
_entity_poly.entity_id
_entity_poly.type
_entity_poly.pdbx_seq_one_letter_code
_entity_poly.pdbx_strand_id
1 'polypeptide(L)'
;MGELAPITKIIPVLVVTAFMVIGMMLHQTARQKQILGVLWLQAMRRLITHLQRHRGLSAGVLGGEQALEENLSEVRKQVFKDIDAINGVGEWMNQHADWLSIVEHWTRLIGSMHRLSVSDAIHQHTLLIKNVLALVDEIAVEHHLHDVPGGSQWRDLLTLAEYVGQMRALGTAIATVANHQDEIAVNKTREDLQELSQEILTSLDSPNYRAGIDGDNLQRILDFLSYVDAQLLKDAPGVEASGFYAEATKTLDQLFKRFDQQLSQVHQRLAH
;
A
#
# COMPACT_ATOMS: atom_id res chain seq x y z
N MET A 1 -53.78 45.18 25.66
CA MET A 1 -53.15 44.61 24.43
C MET A 1 -51.64 44.74 24.60
N GLY A 2 -51.01 43.75 25.28
CA GLY A 2 -49.63 43.81 25.72
C GLY A 2 -48.76 42.75 24.99
N GLU A 3 -47.67 43.19 24.47
CA GLU A 3 -46.37 42.55 24.30
C GLU A 3 -46.26 41.07 23.79
N LEU A 4 -46.74 40.83 22.58
CA LEU A 4 -46.34 39.66 21.81
C LEU A 4 -45.15 39.97 20.87
N ALA A 5 -44.70 41.22 20.82
CA ALA A 5 -43.65 41.67 19.90
C ALA A 5 -42.22 41.18 20.17
N PRO A 6 -41.74 40.88 21.40
CA PRO A 6 -40.39 40.36 21.59
C PRO A 6 -40.23 38.85 21.27
N ILE A 7 -41.25 38.04 21.50
CA ILE A 7 -41.22 36.58 21.31
C ILE A 7 -41.09 36.20 19.82
N THR A 8 -41.79 36.93 18.94
CA THR A 8 -41.74 36.69 17.49
C THR A 8 -40.40 36.99 16.86
N LYS A 9 -39.54 37.82 17.49
CA LYS A 9 -38.17 38.10 17.02
C LYS A 9 -37.15 37.13 17.59
N ILE A 10 -37.41 36.50 18.74
CA ILE A 10 -36.48 35.54 19.40
C ILE A 10 -36.53 34.18 18.73
N ILE A 11 -37.70 33.70 18.28
CA ILE A 11 -37.87 32.40 17.64
C ILE A 11 -36.96 32.23 16.40
N PRO A 12 -36.94 33.16 15.41
CA PRO A 12 -36.07 32.99 14.23
C PRO A 12 -34.56 33.00 14.59
N VAL A 13 -34.15 33.76 15.61
CA VAL A 13 -32.75 33.76 16.08
C VAL A 13 -32.38 32.41 16.68
N LEU A 14 -33.24 31.83 17.51
CA LEU A 14 -33.02 30.50 18.10
C LEU A 14 -32.97 29.40 17.03
N VAL A 15 -33.83 29.49 16.01
CA VAL A 15 -33.80 28.53 14.88
C VAL A 15 -32.49 28.62 14.10
N VAL A 16 -32.06 29.84 13.77
CA VAL A 16 -30.77 30.04 13.04
C VAL A 16 -29.58 29.57 13.87
N THR A 17 -29.55 29.87 15.18
CA THR A 17 -28.46 29.37 16.05
C THR A 17 -28.48 27.87 16.21
N ALA A 18 -29.65 27.23 16.29
CA ALA A 18 -29.76 25.77 16.33
C ALA A 18 -29.22 25.14 15.03
N PHE A 19 -29.59 25.67 13.86
CA PHE A 19 -29.04 25.19 12.58
C PHE A 19 -27.53 25.39 12.47
N MET A 20 -26.98 26.51 12.95
CA MET A 20 -25.53 26.72 13.00
C MET A 20 -24.82 25.71 13.89
N VAL A 21 -25.35 25.44 15.09
CA VAL A 21 -24.75 24.45 16.02
C VAL A 21 -24.82 23.03 15.44
N ILE A 22 -25.96 22.64 14.87
CA ILE A 22 -26.12 21.35 14.21
C ILE A 22 -25.14 21.24 13.03
N GLY A 23 -25.04 22.24 12.19
CA GLY A 23 -24.11 22.29 11.07
C GLY A 23 -22.63 22.14 11.52
N MET A 24 -22.27 22.83 12.61
CA MET A 24 -20.93 22.73 13.21
C MET A 24 -20.66 21.33 13.77
N MET A 25 -21.63 20.73 14.47
CA MET A 25 -21.48 19.35 14.99
C MET A 25 -21.34 18.32 13.86
N LEU A 26 -22.15 18.43 12.79
CA LEU A 26 -22.06 17.55 11.64
C LEU A 26 -20.71 17.70 10.91
N HIS A 27 -20.21 18.91 10.78
CA HIS A 27 -18.90 19.18 10.18
C HIS A 27 -17.77 18.61 11.03
N GLN A 28 -17.82 18.73 12.34
CA GLN A 28 -16.83 18.14 13.24
C GLN A 28 -16.82 16.61 13.19
N THR A 29 -17.99 15.96 13.15
CA THR A 29 -18.09 14.50 13.02
C THR A 29 -17.55 14.01 11.69
N ALA A 30 -17.86 14.67 10.57
CA ALA A 30 -17.32 14.34 9.26
C ALA A 30 -15.78 14.45 9.22
N ARG A 31 -15.26 15.55 9.78
CA ARG A 31 -13.81 15.78 9.88
C ARG A 31 -13.09 14.74 10.73
N GLN A 32 -13.67 14.36 11.88
CA GLN A 32 -13.11 13.28 12.72
C GLN A 32 -13.08 11.96 11.97
N LYS A 33 -14.14 11.64 11.21
CA LYS A 33 -14.21 10.44 10.37
C LYS A 33 -13.10 10.45 9.33
N GLN A 34 -12.85 11.57 8.66
CA GLN A 34 -11.75 11.73 7.70
C GLN A 34 -10.37 11.55 8.35
N ILE A 35 -10.14 12.12 9.54
CA ILE A 35 -8.87 11.95 10.28
C ILE A 35 -8.62 10.49 10.60
N LEU A 36 -9.62 9.74 11.06
CA LEU A 36 -9.50 8.30 11.30
C LEU A 36 -9.13 7.54 10.00
N GLY A 37 -9.76 7.88 8.88
CA GLY A 37 -9.40 7.31 7.58
C GLY A 37 -7.93 7.54 7.23
N VAL A 38 -7.40 8.75 7.42
CA VAL A 38 -5.98 9.06 7.20
C VAL A 38 -5.08 8.22 8.09
N LEU A 39 -5.41 8.03 9.38
CA LEU A 39 -4.63 7.21 10.31
C LEU A 39 -4.61 5.73 9.87
N TRP A 40 -5.73 5.18 9.41
CA TRP A 40 -5.77 3.84 8.84
C TRP A 40 -4.92 3.73 7.57
N LEU A 41 -5.01 4.69 6.64
CA LEU A 41 -4.18 4.68 5.43
C LEU A 41 -2.69 4.68 5.76
N GLN A 42 -2.26 5.46 6.77
CA GLN A 42 -0.87 5.44 7.24
C GLN A 42 -0.46 4.07 7.80
N ALA A 43 -1.34 3.45 8.57
CA ALA A 43 -1.08 2.13 9.15
C ALA A 43 -1.07 1.03 8.07
N MET A 44 -2.02 1.06 7.12
CA MET A 44 -2.06 0.13 5.97
C MET A 44 -0.82 0.23 5.09
N ARG A 45 -0.32 1.45 4.84
CA ARG A 45 0.91 1.63 4.07
C ARG A 45 2.12 0.96 4.76
N ARG A 46 2.24 1.05 6.09
CA ARG A 46 3.30 0.35 6.83
C ARG A 46 3.14 -1.17 6.71
N LEU A 47 1.93 -1.67 6.87
CA LEU A 47 1.62 -3.09 6.69
C LEU A 47 2.03 -3.58 5.29
N ILE A 48 1.66 -2.87 4.22
CA ILE A 48 2.04 -3.20 2.85
C ILE A 48 3.57 -3.29 2.72
N THR A 49 4.30 -2.32 3.27
CA THR A 49 5.77 -2.31 3.25
C THR A 49 6.37 -3.56 3.90
N HIS A 50 5.86 -3.95 5.08
CA HIS A 50 6.37 -5.12 5.78
C HIS A 50 5.93 -6.44 5.12
N LEU A 51 4.73 -6.52 4.56
CA LEU A 51 4.30 -7.68 3.76
C LEU A 51 5.15 -7.87 2.49
N GLN A 52 5.45 -6.79 1.78
CA GLN A 52 6.34 -6.82 0.62
C GLN A 52 7.78 -7.25 1.00
N ARG A 53 8.28 -6.76 2.13
CA ARG A 53 9.59 -7.16 2.65
C ARG A 53 9.58 -8.64 3.08
N HIS A 54 8.52 -9.08 3.76
CA HIS A 54 8.37 -10.50 4.15
C HIS A 54 8.30 -11.40 2.91
N ARG A 55 7.60 -11.00 1.84
CA ARG A 55 7.57 -11.73 0.56
C ARG A 55 8.96 -11.96 0.00
N GLY A 56 9.77 -10.90 -0.10
CA GLY A 56 11.13 -11.01 -0.62
C GLY A 56 12.04 -11.87 0.24
N LEU A 57 12.01 -11.70 1.56
CA LEU A 57 12.80 -12.50 2.50
C LEU A 57 12.37 -13.97 2.51
N SER A 58 11.05 -14.24 2.44
CA SER A 58 10.53 -15.61 2.35
C SER A 58 11.01 -16.32 1.09
N ALA A 59 11.02 -15.62 -0.05
CA ALA A 59 11.52 -16.16 -1.30
C ALA A 59 13.01 -16.52 -1.19
N GLY A 60 13.82 -15.67 -0.56
CA GLY A 60 15.24 -15.95 -0.32
C GLY A 60 15.47 -17.15 0.60
N VAL A 61 14.78 -17.20 1.75
CA VAL A 61 14.89 -18.33 2.71
C VAL A 61 14.46 -19.65 2.06
N LEU A 62 13.32 -19.67 1.34
CA LEU A 62 12.85 -20.86 0.63
C LEU A 62 13.75 -21.23 -0.54
N GLY A 63 14.47 -20.26 -1.13
CA GLY A 63 15.51 -20.46 -2.13
C GLY A 63 16.84 -20.97 -1.57
N GLY A 64 16.97 -21.13 -0.24
CA GLY A 64 18.16 -21.70 0.42
C GLY A 64 19.04 -20.68 1.16
N GLU A 65 18.73 -19.40 1.16
CA GLU A 65 19.49 -18.35 1.86
C GLU A 65 19.15 -18.30 3.36
N GLN A 66 19.64 -19.25 4.12
CA GLN A 66 19.38 -19.37 5.57
C GLN A 66 19.78 -18.14 6.38
N ALA A 67 20.76 -17.35 5.91
CA ALA A 67 21.19 -16.11 6.55
C ALA A 67 20.06 -15.04 6.66
N LEU A 68 18.98 -15.18 5.88
CA LEU A 68 17.84 -14.26 5.90
C LEU A 68 16.77 -14.62 6.96
N GLU A 69 16.88 -15.77 7.64
CA GLU A 69 15.84 -16.25 8.59
C GLU A 69 15.63 -15.30 9.77
N GLU A 70 16.69 -14.71 10.31
CA GLU A 70 16.60 -13.74 11.39
C GLU A 70 15.85 -12.47 10.93
N ASN A 71 16.18 -11.95 9.74
CA ASN A 71 15.50 -10.80 9.15
C ASN A 71 14.01 -11.10 8.86
N LEU A 72 13.72 -12.30 8.37
CA LEU A 72 12.35 -12.77 8.12
C LEU A 72 11.54 -12.81 9.42
N SER A 73 12.12 -13.36 10.49
CA SER A 73 11.51 -13.41 11.83
C SER A 73 11.21 -12.01 12.37
N GLU A 74 12.14 -11.06 12.21
CA GLU A 74 11.94 -9.68 12.67
C GLU A 74 10.82 -8.98 11.87
N VAL A 75 10.81 -9.13 10.54
CA VAL A 75 9.73 -8.55 9.73
C VAL A 75 8.36 -9.14 10.07
N ARG A 76 8.29 -10.43 10.41
CA ARG A 76 7.06 -11.06 10.90
C ARG A 76 6.53 -10.37 12.15
N LYS A 77 7.40 -10.03 13.11
CA LYS A 77 7.03 -9.26 14.30
C LYS A 77 6.53 -7.86 13.96
N GLN A 78 7.13 -7.20 12.95
CA GLN A 78 6.66 -5.88 12.50
C GLN A 78 5.25 -5.96 11.90
N VAL A 79 4.92 -7.00 11.12
CA VAL A 79 3.56 -7.20 10.60
C VAL A 79 2.54 -7.33 11.73
N PHE A 80 2.83 -8.07 12.81
CA PHE A 80 1.93 -8.15 13.96
C PHE A 80 1.77 -6.80 14.66
N LYS A 81 2.85 -6.02 14.82
CA LYS A 81 2.75 -4.66 15.36
C LYS A 81 1.90 -3.73 14.48
N ASP A 82 1.97 -3.89 13.15
CA ASP A 82 1.12 -3.11 12.25
C ASP A 82 -0.35 -3.51 12.38
N ILE A 83 -0.64 -4.82 12.51
CA ILE A 83 -2.00 -5.32 12.77
C ILE A 83 -2.55 -4.72 14.07
N ASP A 84 -1.77 -4.73 15.15
CA ASP A 84 -2.17 -4.14 16.43
C ASP A 84 -2.39 -2.63 16.30
N ALA A 85 -1.53 -1.93 15.56
CA ALA A 85 -1.66 -0.50 15.31
C ALA A 85 -2.91 -0.17 14.49
N ILE A 86 -3.27 -0.98 13.48
CA ILE A 86 -4.48 -0.83 12.68
C ILE A 86 -5.72 -1.03 13.57
N ASN A 87 -5.73 -2.08 14.40
CA ASN A 87 -6.81 -2.35 15.34
C ASN A 87 -6.98 -1.23 16.37
N GLY A 88 -5.89 -0.59 16.76
CA GLY A 88 -5.89 0.51 17.74
C GLY A 88 -6.41 1.85 17.23
N VAL A 89 -6.59 2.04 15.92
CA VAL A 89 -7.10 3.31 15.35
C VAL A 89 -8.59 3.51 15.69
N GLY A 90 -9.41 2.44 15.66
CA GLY A 90 -10.83 2.52 15.97
C GLY A 90 -11.59 1.22 15.70
N GLU A 91 -12.80 1.15 16.26
CA GLU A 91 -13.64 -0.06 16.27
C GLU A 91 -14.12 -0.53 14.89
N TRP A 92 -14.26 0.37 13.93
CA TRP A 92 -14.77 0.02 12.60
C TRP A 92 -13.95 -1.10 11.94
N MET A 93 -12.63 -1.01 12.01
CA MET A 93 -11.72 -2.00 11.45
C MET A 93 -11.82 -3.36 12.16
N ASN A 94 -11.99 -3.36 13.48
CA ASN A 94 -12.05 -4.58 14.27
C ASN A 94 -13.26 -5.48 13.93
N GLN A 95 -14.29 -4.91 13.30
CA GLN A 95 -15.51 -5.60 12.87
C GLN A 95 -15.58 -5.78 11.36
N HIS A 96 -14.60 -5.30 10.61
CA HIS A 96 -14.61 -5.35 9.15
C HIS A 96 -14.25 -6.75 8.64
N ALA A 97 -15.16 -7.36 7.87
CA ALA A 97 -15.01 -8.76 7.43
C ALA A 97 -13.73 -9.01 6.62
N ASP A 98 -13.40 -8.09 5.70
CA ASP A 98 -12.21 -8.23 4.85
C ASP A 98 -10.92 -8.05 5.64
N TRP A 99 -10.92 -7.17 6.65
CA TRP A 99 -9.79 -7.07 7.57
C TRP A 99 -9.55 -8.35 8.35
N LEU A 100 -10.60 -8.93 8.91
CA LEU A 100 -10.50 -10.21 9.62
C LEU A 100 -10.01 -11.33 8.71
N SER A 101 -10.47 -11.37 7.46
CA SER A 101 -10.01 -12.31 6.43
C SER A 101 -8.52 -12.11 6.08
N ILE A 102 -8.04 -10.86 5.98
CA ILE A 102 -6.64 -10.51 5.74
C ILE A 102 -5.77 -11.04 6.90
N VAL A 103 -6.15 -10.79 8.15
CA VAL A 103 -5.40 -11.25 9.34
C VAL A 103 -5.38 -12.79 9.42
N GLU A 104 -6.49 -13.44 9.10
CA GLU A 104 -6.55 -14.90 9.01
C GLU A 104 -5.66 -15.46 7.89
N HIS A 105 -5.69 -14.84 6.69
CA HIS A 105 -4.82 -15.23 5.58
C HIS A 105 -3.34 -15.10 5.97
N TRP A 106 -2.94 -13.98 6.58
CA TRP A 106 -1.59 -13.80 7.10
C TRP A 106 -1.19 -14.92 8.07
N THR A 107 -2.06 -15.23 9.04
CA THR A 107 -1.79 -16.26 10.05
C THR A 107 -1.62 -17.64 9.41
N ARG A 108 -2.46 -18.01 8.46
CA ARG A 108 -2.32 -19.27 7.69
C ARG A 108 -1.04 -19.29 6.87
N LEU A 109 -0.71 -18.19 6.20
CA LEU A 109 0.46 -18.07 5.35
C LEU A 109 1.74 -18.32 6.15
N ILE A 110 1.94 -17.63 7.27
CA ILE A 110 3.14 -17.84 8.10
C ILE A 110 3.22 -19.22 8.73
N GLY A 111 2.08 -19.80 9.08
CA GLY A 111 2.00 -21.16 9.66
C GLY A 111 2.34 -22.27 8.67
N SER A 112 2.14 -22.03 7.36
CA SER A 112 2.40 -23.01 6.31
C SER A 112 3.64 -22.70 5.47
N MET A 113 4.36 -21.61 5.74
CA MET A 113 5.46 -21.08 4.92
C MET A 113 6.49 -22.15 4.51
N HIS A 114 6.91 -22.98 5.48
CA HIS A 114 7.93 -24.02 5.27
C HIS A 114 7.51 -25.15 4.29
N ARG A 115 6.22 -25.18 3.88
CA ARG A 115 5.67 -26.17 2.94
C ARG A 115 5.47 -25.59 1.54
N LEU A 116 5.64 -24.29 1.37
CA LEU A 116 5.41 -23.61 0.12
C LEU A 116 6.65 -23.69 -0.78
N SER A 117 6.41 -23.76 -2.09
CA SER A 117 7.44 -23.41 -3.06
C SER A 117 7.73 -21.90 -3.03
N VAL A 118 8.86 -21.47 -3.59
CA VAL A 118 9.17 -20.03 -3.74
C VAL A 118 8.07 -19.31 -4.50
N SER A 119 7.60 -19.89 -5.61
CA SER A 119 6.53 -19.32 -6.43
C SER A 119 5.22 -19.21 -5.66
N ASP A 120 4.81 -20.27 -4.94
CA ASP A 120 3.58 -20.23 -4.14
C ASP A 120 3.66 -19.20 -3.02
N ALA A 121 4.82 -19.08 -2.37
CA ALA A 121 5.02 -18.07 -1.33
C ALA A 121 4.89 -16.65 -1.89
N ILE A 122 5.50 -16.35 -3.03
CA ILE A 122 5.36 -15.05 -3.72
C ILE A 122 3.90 -14.81 -4.07
N HIS A 123 3.22 -15.80 -4.66
CA HIS A 123 1.81 -15.69 -5.06
C HIS A 123 0.89 -15.41 -3.86
N GLN A 124 1.03 -16.15 -2.76
CA GLN A 124 0.20 -15.96 -1.56
C GLN A 124 0.39 -14.57 -0.94
N HIS A 125 1.62 -14.05 -0.89
CA HIS A 125 1.86 -12.69 -0.44
C HIS A 125 1.25 -11.65 -1.38
N THR A 126 1.33 -11.86 -2.68
CA THR A 126 0.74 -10.97 -3.69
C THR A 126 -0.78 -10.89 -3.54
N LEU A 127 -1.46 -12.02 -3.33
CA LEU A 127 -2.89 -12.06 -3.04
C LEU A 127 -3.24 -11.33 -1.74
N LEU A 128 -2.45 -11.54 -0.69
CA LEU A 128 -2.65 -10.88 0.60
C LEU A 128 -2.51 -9.36 0.45
N ILE A 129 -1.46 -8.86 -0.21
CA ILE A 129 -1.24 -7.43 -0.44
C ILE A 129 -2.35 -6.84 -1.32
N LYS A 130 -2.82 -7.57 -2.33
CA LYS A 130 -3.95 -7.15 -3.17
C LYS A 130 -5.23 -6.92 -2.34
N ASN A 131 -5.50 -7.80 -1.37
CA ASN A 131 -6.64 -7.64 -0.46
C ASN A 131 -6.46 -6.43 0.46
N VAL A 132 -5.24 -6.16 0.94
CA VAL A 132 -4.94 -4.94 1.73
C VAL A 132 -5.15 -3.69 0.88
N LEU A 133 -4.75 -3.70 -0.40
CA LEU A 133 -4.98 -2.57 -1.32
C LEU A 133 -6.47 -2.34 -1.60
N ALA A 134 -7.28 -3.40 -1.72
CA ALA A 134 -8.73 -3.27 -1.85
C ALA A 134 -9.35 -2.63 -0.60
N LEU A 135 -8.90 -3.03 0.59
CA LEU A 135 -9.37 -2.44 1.85
C LEU A 135 -8.94 -0.97 2.00
N VAL A 136 -7.79 -0.57 1.46
CA VAL A 136 -7.37 0.85 1.38
C VAL A 136 -8.39 1.68 0.60
N ASP A 137 -8.93 1.16 -0.51
CA ASP A 137 -9.98 1.83 -1.29
C ASP A 137 -11.28 1.97 -0.47
N GLU A 138 -11.68 0.92 0.24
CA GLU A 138 -12.88 0.94 1.09
C GLU A 138 -12.75 1.95 2.24
N ILE A 139 -11.57 2.02 2.89
CA ILE A 139 -11.27 3.04 3.89
C ILE A 139 -11.45 4.44 3.30
N ALA A 140 -10.92 4.69 2.11
CA ALA A 140 -10.99 5.98 1.46
C ALA A 140 -12.44 6.39 1.13
N VAL A 141 -13.26 5.44 0.68
CA VAL A 141 -14.69 5.67 0.40
C VAL A 141 -15.47 5.89 1.69
N GLU A 142 -15.37 4.95 2.64
CA GLU A 142 -16.13 4.99 3.90
C GLU A 142 -15.83 6.27 4.71
N HIS A 143 -14.58 6.72 4.68
CA HIS A 143 -14.14 7.90 5.41
C HIS A 143 -14.17 9.20 4.58
N HIS A 144 -14.81 9.20 3.41
CA HIS A 144 -14.97 10.38 2.54
C HIS A 144 -13.64 11.09 2.23
N LEU A 145 -12.56 10.33 2.05
CA LEU A 145 -11.25 10.91 1.79
C LEU A 145 -11.12 11.44 0.37
N HIS A 146 -11.94 10.97 -0.57
CA HIS A 146 -12.01 11.49 -1.94
C HIS A 146 -12.56 12.91 -2.00
N ASP A 147 -13.32 13.35 -1.00
CA ASP A 147 -13.87 14.70 -0.92
C ASP A 147 -12.81 15.73 -0.47
N VAL A 148 -11.66 15.24 0.03
CA VAL A 148 -10.55 16.10 0.46
C VAL A 148 -9.66 16.41 -0.75
N PRO A 149 -9.33 17.69 -1.02
CA PRO A 149 -8.43 18.03 -2.13
C PRO A 149 -7.09 17.26 -2.06
N GLY A 150 -6.75 16.54 -3.12
CA GLY A 150 -5.57 15.67 -3.18
C GLY A 150 -5.80 14.23 -2.67
N GLY A 151 -7.04 13.88 -2.33
CA GLY A 151 -7.43 12.61 -1.75
C GLY A 151 -7.73 11.45 -2.72
N SER A 152 -7.45 11.58 -4.00
CA SER A 152 -7.81 10.56 -5.00
C SER A 152 -6.64 9.80 -5.61
N GLN A 153 -5.40 10.17 -5.32
CA GLN A 153 -4.21 9.67 -6.03
C GLN A 153 -3.43 8.59 -5.26
N TRP A 154 -3.88 8.22 -4.06
CA TRP A 154 -3.14 7.28 -3.19
C TRP A 154 -3.11 5.86 -3.72
N ARG A 155 -4.24 5.42 -4.28
CA ARG A 155 -4.38 4.10 -4.85
C ARG A 155 -3.34 3.84 -5.93
N ASP A 156 -3.20 4.79 -6.86
CA ASP A 156 -2.31 4.67 -8.00
C ASP A 156 -0.86 4.53 -7.55
N LEU A 157 -0.43 5.33 -6.56
CA LEU A 157 0.92 5.23 -5.98
C LEU A 157 1.16 3.88 -5.28
N LEU A 158 0.19 3.39 -4.51
CA LEU A 158 0.31 2.10 -3.82
C LEU A 158 0.27 0.93 -4.80
N THR A 159 -0.52 1.02 -5.86
CA THR A 159 -0.55 0.01 -6.93
C THR A 159 0.78 -0.06 -7.67
N LEU A 160 1.36 1.09 -8.05
CA LEU A 160 2.69 1.13 -8.65
C LEU A 160 3.77 0.59 -7.70
N ALA A 161 3.70 0.96 -6.41
CA ALA A 161 4.60 0.40 -5.41
C ALA A 161 4.45 -1.12 -5.27
N GLU A 162 3.23 -1.66 -5.43
CA GLU A 162 3.04 -3.12 -5.43
C GLU A 162 3.64 -3.78 -6.67
N TYR A 163 3.47 -3.21 -7.86
CA TYR A 163 4.10 -3.75 -9.08
C TYR A 163 5.63 -3.76 -8.95
N VAL A 164 6.25 -2.67 -8.50
CA VAL A 164 7.69 -2.62 -8.24
C VAL A 164 8.09 -3.62 -7.15
N GLY A 165 7.25 -3.81 -6.12
CA GLY A 165 7.45 -4.81 -5.07
C GLY A 165 7.40 -6.25 -5.57
N GLN A 166 6.50 -6.55 -6.52
CA GLN A 166 6.46 -7.85 -7.20
C GLN A 166 7.71 -8.05 -8.06
N MET A 167 8.08 -7.05 -8.87
CA MET A 167 9.30 -7.08 -9.67
C MET A 167 10.54 -7.29 -8.80
N ARG A 168 10.60 -6.68 -7.61
CA ARG A 168 11.69 -6.91 -6.65
C ARG A 168 11.77 -8.39 -6.24
N ALA A 169 10.64 -9.01 -5.91
CA ALA A 169 10.63 -10.42 -5.49
C ALA A 169 11.03 -11.36 -6.63
N LEU A 170 10.43 -11.19 -7.81
CA LEU A 170 10.70 -12.02 -8.98
C LEU A 170 12.13 -11.83 -9.50
N GLY A 171 12.58 -10.57 -9.60
CA GLY A 171 13.93 -10.27 -10.09
C GLY A 171 15.03 -10.75 -9.14
N THR A 172 14.79 -10.67 -7.82
CA THR A 172 15.71 -11.28 -6.83
C THR A 172 15.74 -12.79 -6.99
N ALA A 173 14.59 -13.45 -7.20
CA ALA A 173 14.55 -14.89 -7.45
C ALA A 173 15.32 -15.29 -8.72
N ILE A 174 15.14 -14.58 -9.84
CA ILE A 174 15.93 -14.82 -11.07
C ILE A 174 17.42 -14.69 -10.79
N ALA A 175 17.86 -13.61 -10.15
CA ALA A 175 19.27 -13.37 -9.88
C ALA A 175 19.88 -14.39 -8.91
N THR A 176 19.08 -15.01 -8.04
CA THR A 176 19.51 -16.11 -7.15
C THR A 176 19.59 -17.43 -7.90
N VAL A 177 18.58 -17.79 -8.70
CA VAL A 177 18.45 -19.09 -9.38
C VAL A 177 19.35 -19.20 -10.63
N ALA A 178 19.87 -18.10 -11.16
CA ALA A 178 20.78 -18.12 -12.31
C ALA A 178 22.01 -19.03 -12.10
N ASN A 179 22.29 -19.40 -10.85
CA ASN A 179 23.30 -20.41 -10.51
C ASN A 179 22.73 -21.85 -10.45
N HIS A 180 21.43 -22.06 -10.64
CA HIS A 180 20.76 -23.35 -10.48
C HIS A 180 19.85 -23.63 -11.69
N GLN A 181 20.19 -24.58 -12.46
CA GLN A 181 19.77 -25.16 -13.74
C GLN A 181 18.26 -25.34 -14.06
N ASP A 182 17.31 -24.63 -13.45
CA ASP A 182 15.89 -24.67 -13.83
C ASP A 182 15.54 -23.53 -14.81
N GLU A 183 15.93 -23.71 -16.06
CA GLU A 183 15.72 -22.76 -17.15
C GLU A 183 14.21 -22.48 -17.40
N ILE A 184 13.34 -23.47 -17.19
CA ILE A 184 11.89 -23.32 -17.40
C ILE A 184 11.29 -22.36 -16.37
N ALA A 185 11.64 -22.54 -15.09
CA ALA A 185 11.16 -21.66 -14.02
C ALA A 185 11.69 -20.23 -14.18
N VAL A 186 12.94 -20.08 -14.59
CA VAL A 186 13.55 -18.77 -14.86
C VAL A 186 12.85 -18.06 -16.02
N ASN A 187 12.56 -18.75 -17.13
CA ASN A 187 11.89 -18.18 -18.28
C ASN A 187 10.46 -17.75 -17.94
N LYS A 188 9.71 -18.55 -17.18
CA LYS A 188 8.39 -18.15 -16.68
C LYS A 188 8.45 -16.89 -15.82
N THR A 189 9.42 -16.78 -14.94
CA THR A 189 9.60 -15.61 -14.08
C THR A 189 9.99 -14.36 -14.89
N ARG A 190 10.73 -14.53 -16.01
CA ARG A 190 11.02 -13.42 -16.94
C ARG A 190 9.77 -12.94 -17.67
N GLU A 191 8.90 -13.87 -18.12
CA GLU A 191 7.59 -13.51 -18.69
C GLU A 191 6.77 -12.70 -17.70
N ASP A 192 6.66 -13.15 -16.45
CA ASP A 192 5.93 -12.43 -15.39
C ASP A 192 6.52 -11.01 -15.16
N LEU A 193 7.85 -10.84 -15.22
CA LEU A 193 8.49 -9.52 -15.15
C LEU A 193 8.18 -8.63 -16.35
N GLN A 194 8.12 -9.20 -17.56
CA GLN A 194 7.74 -8.44 -18.76
C GLN A 194 6.28 -7.98 -18.69
N GLU A 195 5.37 -8.86 -18.24
CA GLU A 195 3.96 -8.51 -18.03
C GLU A 195 3.82 -7.35 -17.02
N LEU A 196 4.50 -7.42 -15.89
CA LEU A 196 4.51 -6.34 -14.89
C LEU A 196 5.09 -5.03 -15.44
N SER A 197 6.15 -5.10 -16.23
CA SER A 197 6.73 -3.92 -16.90
C SER A 197 5.70 -3.26 -17.81
N GLN A 198 4.97 -4.07 -18.59
CA GLN A 198 3.94 -3.58 -19.49
C GLN A 198 2.73 -2.99 -18.72
N GLU A 199 2.32 -3.61 -17.61
CA GLU A 199 1.26 -3.07 -16.75
C GLU A 199 1.64 -1.72 -16.15
N ILE A 200 2.89 -1.56 -15.69
CA ILE A 200 3.39 -0.27 -15.19
C ILE A 200 3.34 0.78 -16.32
N LEU A 201 3.88 0.49 -17.49
CA LEU A 201 3.88 1.41 -18.62
C LEU A 201 2.46 1.82 -19.03
N THR A 202 1.55 0.84 -19.12
CA THR A 202 0.13 1.09 -19.43
C THR A 202 -0.53 1.96 -18.36
N SER A 203 -0.24 1.72 -17.09
CA SER A 203 -0.73 2.54 -15.98
C SER A 203 -0.21 3.97 -16.09
N LEU A 204 1.06 4.16 -16.36
CA LEU A 204 1.69 5.48 -16.53
C LEU A 204 1.15 6.28 -17.72
N ASP A 205 0.56 5.64 -18.72
CA ASP A 205 -0.11 6.31 -19.83
C ASP A 205 -1.49 6.86 -19.44
N SER A 206 -2.08 6.39 -18.35
CA SER A 206 -3.35 6.90 -17.85
C SER A 206 -3.20 8.32 -17.28
N PRO A 207 -4.09 9.28 -17.65
CA PRO A 207 -4.05 10.64 -17.09
C PRO A 207 -4.16 10.69 -15.56
N ASN A 208 -4.89 9.77 -14.95
CA ASN A 208 -5.08 9.71 -13.51
C ASN A 208 -3.76 9.39 -12.79
N TYR A 209 -3.01 8.40 -13.27
CA TYR A 209 -1.70 8.05 -12.71
C TYR A 209 -0.69 9.18 -12.89
N ARG A 210 -0.67 9.83 -14.06
CA ARG A 210 0.23 10.97 -14.32
C ARG A 210 -0.04 12.16 -13.40
N ALA A 211 -1.28 12.40 -13.03
CA ALA A 211 -1.63 13.48 -12.11
C ALA A 211 -1.12 13.23 -10.66
N GLY A 212 -0.97 11.95 -10.26
CA GLY A 212 -0.49 11.55 -8.93
C GLY A 212 1.02 11.46 -8.79
N ILE A 213 1.74 11.33 -9.90
CA ILE A 213 3.19 11.08 -9.95
C ILE A 213 3.88 12.35 -10.43
N ASP A 214 4.85 12.85 -9.66
CA ASP A 214 5.73 13.94 -10.11
C ASP A 214 6.80 13.42 -11.10
N GLY A 215 7.46 14.36 -11.78
CA GLY A 215 8.45 14.05 -12.80
C GLY A 215 9.61 13.20 -12.28
N ASP A 216 10.05 13.42 -11.06
CA ASP A 216 11.17 12.68 -10.45
C ASP A 216 10.79 11.21 -10.20
N ASN A 217 9.58 10.97 -9.68
CA ASN A 217 9.07 9.61 -9.48
C ASN A 217 8.82 8.90 -10.82
N LEU A 218 8.28 9.61 -11.82
CA LEU A 218 8.10 9.05 -13.16
C LEU A 218 9.44 8.61 -13.75
N GLN A 219 10.44 9.51 -13.75
CA GLN A 219 11.77 9.19 -14.27
C GLN A 219 12.39 8.01 -13.53
N ARG A 220 12.25 7.98 -12.20
CA ARG A 220 12.76 6.87 -11.38
C ARG A 220 12.15 5.52 -11.74
N ILE A 221 10.84 5.47 -12.03
CA ILE A 221 10.17 4.24 -12.47
C ILE A 221 10.70 3.82 -13.84
N LEU A 222 10.81 4.74 -14.79
CA LEU A 222 11.31 4.45 -16.13
C LEU A 222 12.77 3.98 -16.12
N ASP A 223 13.61 4.58 -15.29
CA ASP A 223 15.00 4.15 -15.08
C ASP A 223 15.04 2.72 -14.49
N PHE A 224 14.16 2.43 -13.53
CA PHE A 224 14.06 1.10 -12.95
C PHE A 224 13.59 0.04 -13.97
N LEU A 225 12.59 0.34 -14.80
CA LEU A 225 12.15 -0.57 -15.86
C LEU A 225 13.28 -0.83 -16.87
N SER A 226 14.02 0.21 -17.27
CA SER A 226 15.20 0.07 -18.12
C SER A 226 16.30 -0.79 -17.46
N TYR A 227 16.47 -0.65 -16.16
CA TYR A 227 17.40 -1.46 -15.40
C TYR A 227 16.99 -2.94 -15.35
N VAL A 228 15.70 -3.22 -15.15
CA VAL A 228 15.15 -4.60 -15.20
C VAL A 228 15.42 -5.24 -16.57
N ASP A 229 15.09 -4.53 -17.63
CA ASP A 229 15.34 -5.02 -19.01
C ASP A 229 16.82 -5.32 -19.26
N ALA A 230 17.69 -4.39 -18.90
CA ALA A 230 19.12 -4.50 -19.10
C ALA A 230 19.79 -5.62 -18.27
N GLN A 231 19.27 -5.92 -17.07
CA GLN A 231 19.94 -6.80 -16.11
C GLN A 231 19.30 -8.19 -15.97
N LEU A 232 17.99 -8.33 -16.20
CA LEU A 232 17.27 -9.58 -15.89
C LEU A 232 16.62 -10.25 -17.11
N LEU A 233 16.26 -9.49 -18.15
CA LEU A 233 15.58 -10.04 -19.32
C LEU A 233 16.52 -10.57 -20.40
N LYS A 234 17.80 -10.74 -20.09
CA LYS A 234 18.83 -11.38 -20.91
C LYS A 234 19.02 -12.84 -20.53
N ASP A 235 19.75 -13.59 -21.36
CA ASP A 235 20.02 -15.02 -21.14
C ASP A 235 20.67 -15.29 -19.78
N ALA A 236 21.57 -14.42 -19.34
CA ALA A 236 22.17 -14.47 -18.00
C ALA A 236 21.94 -13.14 -17.27
N PRO A 237 21.54 -13.16 -15.97
CA PRO A 237 21.42 -11.93 -15.19
C PRO A 237 22.76 -11.20 -15.12
N GLY A 238 22.71 -9.88 -15.38
CA GLY A 238 23.88 -9.00 -15.30
C GLY A 238 24.10 -8.42 -13.89
N VAL A 239 23.32 -8.84 -12.90
CA VAL A 239 23.35 -8.29 -11.54
C VAL A 239 23.16 -9.39 -10.49
N GLU A 240 23.80 -9.22 -9.33
CA GLU A 240 23.57 -10.08 -8.17
C GLU A 240 22.23 -9.76 -7.49
N ALA A 241 21.63 -10.75 -6.82
CA ALA A 241 20.34 -10.66 -6.14
C ALA A 241 20.28 -9.50 -5.15
N SER A 242 21.33 -9.29 -4.35
CA SER A 242 21.43 -8.19 -3.37
C SER A 242 21.44 -6.80 -4.02
N GLY A 243 22.15 -6.67 -5.15
CA GLY A 243 22.23 -5.43 -5.92
C GLY A 243 20.87 -5.08 -6.55
N PHE A 244 20.21 -6.07 -7.16
CA PHE A 244 18.86 -5.88 -7.71
C PHE A 244 17.85 -5.52 -6.62
N TYR A 245 17.84 -6.26 -5.50
CA TYR A 245 16.97 -5.98 -4.37
C TYR A 245 17.14 -4.54 -3.85
N ALA A 246 18.39 -4.07 -3.73
CA ALA A 246 18.67 -2.72 -3.27
C ALA A 246 18.15 -1.64 -4.24
N GLU A 247 18.31 -1.85 -5.56
CA GLU A 247 17.84 -0.89 -6.56
C GLU A 247 16.31 -0.81 -6.62
N ALA A 248 15.63 -1.95 -6.60
CA ALA A 248 14.16 -1.99 -6.52
C ALA A 248 13.65 -1.33 -5.22
N THR A 249 14.35 -1.54 -4.09
CA THR A 249 13.99 -0.91 -2.81
C THR A 249 14.09 0.60 -2.86
N LYS A 250 15.11 1.18 -3.50
CA LYS A 250 15.21 2.64 -3.69
C LYS A 250 14.01 3.21 -4.45
N THR A 251 13.54 2.51 -5.48
CA THR A 251 12.35 2.92 -6.25
C THR A 251 11.09 2.86 -5.39
N LEU A 252 10.91 1.79 -4.60
CA LEU A 252 9.81 1.66 -3.65
C LEU A 252 9.80 2.77 -2.60
N ASP A 253 10.95 3.07 -2.00
CA ASP A 253 11.08 4.08 -0.96
C ASP A 253 10.69 5.48 -1.47
N GLN A 254 10.98 5.80 -2.74
CA GLN A 254 10.56 7.06 -3.35
C GLN A 254 9.03 7.11 -3.55
N LEU A 255 8.41 6.03 -4.04
CA LEU A 255 6.95 5.96 -4.18
C LEU A 255 6.24 6.08 -2.83
N PHE A 256 6.71 5.37 -1.81
CA PHE A 256 6.17 5.46 -0.46
C PHE A 256 6.38 6.84 0.16
N LYS A 257 7.54 7.47 -0.06
CA LYS A 257 7.78 8.85 0.39
C LYS A 257 6.78 9.82 -0.25
N ARG A 258 6.48 9.65 -1.52
CA ARG A 258 5.47 10.47 -2.21
C ARG A 258 4.07 10.26 -1.63
N PHE A 259 3.68 9.02 -1.40
CA PHE A 259 2.42 8.68 -0.72
C PHE A 259 2.34 9.34 0.66
N ASP A 260 3.37 9.20 1.50
CA ASP A 260 3.41 9.78 2.83
C ASP A 260 3.31 11.31 2.81
N GLN A 261 3.94 11.96 1.84
CA GLN A 261 3.84 13.42 1.64
C GLN A 261 2.40 13.86 1.30
N GLN A 262 1.74 13.16 0.36
CA GLN A 262 0.36 13.45 0.00
C GLN A 262 -0.57 13.26 1.20
N LEU A 263 -0.43 12.17 1.91
CA LEU A 263 -1.26 11.86 3.06
C LEU A 263 -1.05 12.86 4.22
N SER A 264 0.21 13.30 4.44
CA SER A 264 0.54 14.34 5.41
C SER A 264 -0.12 15.69 5.06
N GLN A 265 -0.14 16.06 3.77
CA GLN A 265 -0.84 17.28 3.32
C GLN A 265 -2.34 17.22 3.57
N VAL A 266 -2.96 16.07 3.31
CA VAL A 266 -4.38 15.85 3.62
C VAL A 266 -4.63 15.97 5.12
N HIS A 267 -3.81 15.30 5.93
CA HIS A 267 -3.91 15.38 7.40
C HIS A 267 -3.79 16.81 7.91
N GLN A 268 -2.83 17.59 7.40
CA GLN A 268 -2.66 19.01 7.78
C GLN A 268 -3.90 19.84 7.43
N ARG A 269 -4.49 19.66 6.25
CA ARG A 269 -5.73 20.36 5.85
C ARG A 269 -6.91 20.00 6.76
N LEU A 270 -6.99 18.77 7.22
CA LEU A 270 -8.00 18.31 8.16
C LEU A 270 -7.70 18.79 9.59
N ALA A 271 -6.50 19.19 9.93
CA ALA A 271 -6.13 19.68 11.26
C ALA A 271 -6.42 21.19 11.44
N HIS A 272 -6.60 21.95 10.37
CA HIS A 272 -6.94 23.38 10.36
C HIS A 272 -8.36 23.61 9.90
#